data_83acf8368504abdbfb9a13ccaada7861
#
_entry.id   83acf8368504abdbfb9a13ccaada7861
#
_cell.length_a   1.000
_cell.length_b   1.000
_cell.length_c   1.000
_cell.angle_alpha   90.00
_cell.angle_beta   90.00
_cell.angle_gamma   90.00
#
_symmetry.space_group_name_H-M   'P 1'
#
loop_
_entity.id
_entity.type
_entity.pdbx_description
1 polymer ?
#
loop_
_entity_poly.entity_id
_entity_poly.type
_entity_poly.pdbx_seq_one_letter_code
_entity_poly.pdbx_strand_id
1 'polypeptide(L)'
;MTKKIALRLAALRAAESLADFWPPKSGPERCHELKGDLAGTFCIDVKQPYRMLLKPKEDPPEFDPPDEQQRWKAIKAIEILAIEDTHG
;
A
#
# COMPACT_ATOMS: atom_id res chain seq x y z
N MET A 1 10.54 1.66 16.49
CA MET A 1 9.99 1.33 15.17
C MET A 1 9.20 0.03 15.14
N THR A 2 9.55 -0.93 15.98
CA THR A 2 8.85 -2.22 16.03
C THR A 2 7.35 -2.08 16.24
N LYS A 3 6.93 -1.19 17.14
CA LYS A 3 5.49 -0.93 17.36
C LYS A 3 4.79 -0.40 16.12
N LYS A 4 5.46 0.48 15.38
CA LYS A 4 4.86 1.06 14.15
C LYS A 4 4.70 -0.02 13.08
N ILE A 5 5.68 -0.89 12.93
CA ILE A 5 5.58 -2.01 11.99
C ILE A 5 4.41 -2.90 12.37
N ALA A 6 4.28 -3.24 13.65
CA ALA A 6 3.19 -4.09 14.11
C ALA A 6 1.82 -3.43 13.86
N LEU A 7 1.71 -2.11 14.10
CA LEU A 7 0.48 -1.38 13.84
C LEU A 7 0.11 -1.40 12.34
N ARG A 8 1.11 -1.22 11.46
CA ARG A 8 0.85 -1.25 10.01
C ARG A 8 0.44 -2.65 9.55
N LEU A 9 1.10 -3.68 10.07
CA LEU A 9 0.72 -5.06 9.75
C LEU A 9 -0.70 -5.37 10.24
N ALA A 10 -1.06 -4.91 11.42
CA ALA A 10 -2.40 -5.10 11.95
C ALA A 10 -3.44 -4.40 11.08
N ALA A 11 -3.15 -3.16 10.63
CA ALA A 11 -4.05 -2.44 9.75
C ALA A 11 -4.24 -3.17 8.41
N LEU A 12 -3.16 -3.70 7.85
CA LEU A 12 -3.24 -4.47 6.61
C LEU A 12 -4.06 -5.74 6.77
N ARG A 13 -3.90 -6.44 7.89
CA ARG A 13 -4.67 -7.67 8.17
C ARG A 13 -6.15 -7.38 8.37
N ALA A 14 -6.48 -6.24 8.97
CA ALA A 14 -7.87 -5.87 9.24
C ALA A 14 -8.58 -5.33 7.99
N ALA A 15 -7.84 -4.88 6.99
CA ALA A 15 -8.41 -4.28 5.80
C ALA A 15 -9.04 -5.34 4.90
N GLU A 16 -10.19 -5.02 4.33
CA GLU A 16 -10.83 -5.88 3.34
C GLU A 16 -10.16 -5.76 1.98
N SER A 17 -9.62 -4.56 1.69
CA SER A 17 -8.90 -4.27 0.46
C SER A 17 -8.04 -3.04 0.68
N LEU A 18 -7.19 -2.70 -0.29
CA LEU A 18 -6.41 -1.46 -0.21
C LEU A 18 -7.30 -0.22 -0.22
N ALA A 19 -8.55 -0.33 -0.69
CA ALA A 19 -9.47 0.80 -0.66
C ALA A 19 -9.80 1.28 0.76
N ASP A 20 -9.56 0.46 1.77
CA ASP A 20 -9.71 0.90 3.17
C ASP A 20 -8.74 2.03 3.50
N PHE A 21 -7.68 2.20 2.71
CA PHE A 21 -6.70 3.28 2.88
C PHE A 21 -6.90 4.42 1.89
N TRP A 22 -7.99 4.40 1.14
CA TRP A 22 -8.32 5.45 0.18
C TRP A 22 -8.75 6.74 0.90
N PRO A 23 -8.42 7.93 0.43
CA PRO A 23 -7.68 8.20 -0.79
C PRO A 23 -6.16 8.12 -0.60
N PRO A 24 -5.38 8.18 -1.71
CA PRO A 24 -3.93 8.11 -1.61
C PRO A 24 -3.34 9.12 -0.63
N LYS A 25 -2.35 8.69 0.14
CA LYS A 25 -1.65 9.48 1.14
C LYS A 25 -2.52 9.98 2.28
N SER A 26 -3.67 9.36 2.51
CA SER A 26 -4.54 9.70 3.64
C SER A 26 -4.20 8.88 4.87
N GLY A 27 -4.61 9.38 6.03
CA GLY A 27 -4.43 8.69 7.30
C GLY A 27 -2.98 8.52 7.71
N PRO A 28 -2.73 7.81 8.80
CA PRO A 28 -1.36 7.58 9.27
C PRO A 28 -0.56 6.66 8.35
N GLU A 29 -1.22 5.79 7.59
CA GLU A 29 -0.56 4.85 6.69
C GLU A 29 -0.05 5.52 5.43
N ARG A 30 -0.72 6.56 4.96
CA ARG A 30 -0.37 7.29 3.75
C ARG A 30 -0.10 6.36 2.55
N CYS A 31 -0.98 5.37 2.40
CA CYS A 31 -0.86 4.37 1.34
C CYS A 31 -0.96 5.02 -0.05
N HIS A 32 -0.02 4.72 -0.92
CA HIS A 32 -0.07 5.21 -2.30
C HIS A 32 0.76 4.31 -3.21
N GLU A 33 0.41 4.33 -4.48
CA GLU A 33 1.14 3.57 -5.48
C GLU A 33 2.35 4.38 -5.97
N LEU A 34 3.47 3.68 -6.16
CA LEU A 34 4.68 4.28 -6.70
C LEU A 34 4.58 4.34 -8.23
N LYS A 35 5.40 5.20 -8.83
CA LYS A 35 5.37 5.46 -10.27
C LYS A 35 6.66 5.01 -10.92
N GLY A 36 6.68 5.06 -12.26
CA GLY A 36 7.86 4.69 -13.03
C GLY A 36 8.14 3.21 -12.95
N ASP A 37 9.39 2.85 -12.71
CA ASP A 37 9.81 1.44 -12.66
C ASP A 37 9.18 0.66 -11.52
N LEU A 38 8.64 1.37 -10.53
CA LEU A 38 7.99 0.76 -9.38
C LEU A 38 6.47 0.76 -9.47
N ALA A 39 5.91 1.09 -10.65
CA ALA A 39 4.47 1.03 -10.85
C ALA A 39 3.94 -0.36 -10.51
N GLY A 40 2.80 -0.41 -9.84
CA GLY A 40 2.26 -1.67 -9.32
C GLY A 40 2.71 -1.98 -7.90
N THR A 41 3.72 -1.26 -7.40
CA THR A 41 4.18 -1.37 -6.02
C THR A 41 3.56 -0.24 -5.22
N PHE A 42 3.06 -0.57 -4.03
CA PHE A 42 2.49 0.41 -3.11
C PHE A 42 3.43 0.59 -1.93
N CYS A 43 3.32 1.72 -1.26
CA CYS A 43 4.03 1.91 -0.01
C CYS A 43 3.11 2.48 1.06
N ILE A 44 3.42 2.16 2.31
CA ILE A 44 2.78 2.77 3.47
C ILE A 44 3.87 3.29 4.39
N ASP A 45 3.59 4.42 5.04
CA ASP A 45 4.53 5.00 5.98
C ASP A 45 4.56 4.16 7.26
N VAL A 46 5.75 3.94 7.81
CA VAL A 46 5.92 3.30 9.11
C VAL A 46 6.26 4.37 10.13
N LYS A 47 7.48 4.87 10.06
CA LYS A 47 7.97 5.98 10.88
C LYS A 47 9.07 6.64 10.06
N GLN A 48 8.99 7.96 9.87
CA GLN A 48 9.97 8.67 9.08
C GLN A 48 11.39 8.31 9.50
N PRO A 49 12.31 8.00 8.59
CA PRO A 49 12.14 8.03 7.13
C PRO A 49 11.75 6.66 6.51
N TYR A 50 11.26 5.71 7.30
CA TYR A 50 11.02 4.36 6.84
C TYR A 50 9.63 4.16 6.26
N ARG A 51 9.55 3.37 5.20
CA ARG A 51 8.29 2.97 4.56
C ARG A 51 8.29 1.48 4.27
N MET A 52 7.11 0.90 4.21
CA MET A 52 6.91 -0.50 3.87
C MET A 52 6.45 -0.60 2.42
N LEU A 53 7.15 -1.41 1.63
CA LEU A 53 6.79 -1.66 0.23
C LEU A 53 5.97 -2.94 0.15
N LEU A 54 4.92 -2.90 -0.63
CA LEU A 54 4.05 -4.04 -0.84
C LEU A 54 3.49 -4.06 -2.25
N LYS A 55 3.02 -5.22 -2.68
CA LYS A 55 2.39 -5.36 -3.99
C LYS A 55 1.19 -6.28 -3.89
N PRO A 56 0.22 -6.17 -4.83
CA PRO A 56 -0.85 -7.16 -4.89
C PRO A 56 -0.31 -8.55 -5.17
N LYS A 57 -0.88 -9.57 -4.53
CA LYS A 57 -0.53 -10.95 -4.85
C LYS A 57 -1.00 -11.32 -6.25
N GLU A 58 -2.13 -10.75 -6.67
CA GLU A 58 -2.65 -10.92 -8.01
C GLU A 58 -2.90 -9.53 -8.58
N ASP A 59 -2.54 -9.34 -9.85
CA ASP A 59 -2.78 -8.05 -10.49
C ASP A 59 -4.28 -7.77 -10.52
N PRO A 60 -4.71 -6.58 -10.11
CA PRO A 60 -6.12 -6.23 -10.21
C PRO A 60 -6.56 -6.14 -11.66
N PRO A 61 -7.85 -6.37 -11.94
CA PRO A 61 -8.35 -6.21 -13.31
C PRO A 61 -8.25 -4.76 -13.75
N GLU A 62 -8.19 -4.57 -15.07
CA GLU A 62 -8.26 -3.24 -15.63
C GLU A 62 -9.71 -2.81 -15.74
N PHE A 63 -9.98 -1.56 -15.44
CA PHE A 63 -11.32 -0.98 -15.53
C PHE A 63 -11.39 -0.01 -16.70
N ASP A 64 -12.51 0.01 -17.38
CA ASP A 64 -12.78 0.91 -18.51
C ASP A 64 -14.11 1.63 -18.27
N PRO A 65 -14.10 2.94 -17.97
CA PRO A 65 -12.90 3.79 -17.88
C PRO A 65 -12.06 3.49 -16.67
N PRO A 66 -10.77 3.86 -16.68
CA PRO A 66 -9.90 3.63 -15.53
C PRO A 66 -10.46 4.24 -14.26
N ASP A 67 -10.43 3.46 -13.18
CA ASP A 67 -10.96 3.88 -11.88
C ASP A 67 -10.01 3.37 -10.81
N GLU A 68 -9.20 4.25 -10.27
CA GLU A 68 -8.17 3.88 -9.32
C GLU A 68 -8.74 3.37 -8.01
N GLN A 69 -9.84 3.96 -7.55
CA GLN A 69 -10.48 3.52 -6.31
C GLN A 69 -11.04 2.10 -6.46
N GLN A 70 -11.67 1.79 -7.59
CA GLN A 70 -12.13 0.43 -7.85
C GLN A 70 -10.96 -0.55 -7.96
N ARG A 71 -9.86 -0.10 -8.55
CA ARG A 71 -8.65 -0.90 -8.66
C ARG A 71 -8.11 -1.27 -7.27
N TRP A 72 -8.04 -0.29 -6.35
CA TRP A 72 -7.63 -0.55 -4.98
C TRP A 72 -8.61 -1.49 -4.27
N LYS A 73 -9.90 -1.34 -4.54
CA LYS A 73 -10.94 -2.18 -3.95
C LYS A 73 -10.80 -3.64 -4.40
N ALA A 74 -10.25 -3.87 -5.58
CA ALA A 74 -10.02 -5.22 -6.10
C ALA A 74 -8.76 -5.87 -5.52
N ILE A 75 -7.89 -5.10 -4.86
CA ILE A 75 -6.66 -5.62 -4.27
C ILE A 75 -6.97 -6.07 -2.85
N LYS A 76 -7.20 -7.37 -2.68
CA LYS A 76 -7.62 -7.97 -1.41
C LYS A 76 -6.53 -8.76 -0.71
N ALA A 77 -5.45 -9.07 -1.42
CA ALA A 77 -4.31 -9.78 -0.84
C ALA A 77 -3.03 -9.13 -1.34
N ILE A 78 -2.09 -8.94 -0.44
CA ILE A 78 -0.85 -8.25 -0.75
C ILE A 78 0.35 -9.06 -0.27
N GLU A 79 1.50 -8.78 -0.84
CA GLU A 79 2.78 -9.34 -0.45
C GLU A 79 3.68 -8.20 0.00
N ILE A 80 4.28 -8.35 1.17
CA ILE A 80 5.21 -7.34 1.69
C ILE A 80 6.57 -7.62 1.09
N LEU A 81 7.15 -6.61 0.45
CA LEU A 81 8.43 -6.74 -0.24
C LEU A 81 9.60 -6.35 0.65
N ALA A 82 9.50 -5.23 1.34
CA ALA A 82 10.61 -4.70 2.11
C ALA A 82 10.16 -3.54 3.00
N ILE A 83 11.01 -3.22 3.96
CA ILE A 83 10.92 -1.97 4.71
C ILE A 83 12.20 -1.23 4.39
N GLU A 84 12.08 -0.01 3.87
CA GLU A 84 13.25 0.72 3.40
C GLU A 84 13.25 2.17 3.87
N ASP A 85 14.43 2.76 3.86
CA ASP A 85 14.66 4.17 4.18
C ASP A 85 14.47 5.00 2.92
N THR A 86 13.54 5.96 2.98
CA THR A 86 13.24 6.83 1.84
C THR A 86 14.38 7.77 1.47
N HIS A 87 15.35 7.92 2.35
CA HIS A 87 16.52 8.75 2.10
C HIS A 87 17.69 7.99 1.44
N GLY A 88 17.53 6.69 1.34
CA GLY A 88 18.58 5.79 0.82
C GLY A 88 18.72 5.75 -0.69
#